data_6b3996fdc9ba714313d0f8b46d69f3fa
#
_entry.id   6b3996fdc9ba714313d0f8b46d69f3fa
#
_cell.length_a   1.000
_cell.length_b   1.000
_cell.length_c   1.000
_cell.angle_alpha   90.00
_cell.angle_beta   90.00
_cell.angle_gamma   90.00
#
_symmetry.space_group_name_H-M   'P 1'
#
loop_
_entity.id
_entity.type
_entity.pdbx_description
1 polymer ?
#
loop_
_entity_poly.entity_id
_entity_poly.type
_entity_poly.pdbx_seq_one_letter_code
_entity_poly.pdbx_strand_id
1 'polypeptide(L)'
;ETQLISEDQVESSQKDSKKSRTQDDEFDFSVLVDGLVSEREQGLTLDVAYRFFATERRRFIVADTPGHQKYTRNMVTGASTADIAVILIDASQGILTQTRRHSMICSMLGIKNVVVAINKMDLIDYREEVFDRALSDFQSFASALRFDQVIAIPMSALKGDNIIARSSCMQWYDGPTLLGFLETVDIRAARNNDPLRFPIQWVNHPNSDFKGISGTIEAGTASVGQTIRILPSNK
;
A
#
# COMPACT_ATOMS: atom_id res chain seq x y z
N GLU A 1 -7.31 1.98 -16.03
CA GLU A 1 -7.34 0.73 -16.83
C GLU A 1 -8.11 -0.41 -16.16
N THR A 2 -8.39 -0.34 -14.87
CA THR A 2 -9.25 -1.32 -14.18
C THR A 2 -10.74 -0.95 -14.22
N GLN A 3 -11.16 0.06 -14.99
CA GLN A 3 -12.55 0.55 -15.17
C GLN A 3 -13.31 0.85 -13.85
N LEU A 4 -12.63 1.21 -12.79
CA LEU A 4 -13.21 1.46 -11.47
C LEU A 4 -13.60 2.91 -11.22
N ILE A 5 -13.29 3.80 -12.16
CA ILE A 5 -13.71 5.20 -12.11
C ILE A 5 -14.88 5.33 -13.08
N SER A 6 -16.07 5.69 -12.60
CA SER A 6 -17.22 5.95 -13.49
C SER A 6 -16.94 7.17 -14.36
N GLU A 7 -17.47 7.17 -15.59
CA GLU A 7 -17.34 8.31 -16.51
C GLU A 7 -17.81 9.62 -15.87
N ASP A 8 -18.87 9.57 -15.03
CA ASP A 8 -19.39 10.72 -14.28
C ASP A 8 -18.34 11.30 -13.28
N GLN A 9 -17.50 10.46 -12.69
CA GLN A 9 -16.42 10.91 -11.77
C GLN A 9 -15.28 11.57 -12.56
N VAL A 10 -14.97 11.09 -13.75
CA VAL A 10 -13.98 11.71 -14.64
C VAL A 10 -14.47 13.08 -15.12
N GLU A 11 -15.74 13.20 -15.52
CA GLU A 11 -16.31 14.48 -15.93
C GLU A 11 -16.39 15.52 -14.81
N SER A 12 -16.74 15.09 -13.59
CA SER A 12 -16.77 16.00 -12.43
C SER A 12 -15.38 16.51 -12.08
N SER A 13 -14.37 15.64 -12.14
CA SER A 13 -12.97 15.98 -11.88
C SER A 13 -12.38 16.90 -12.95
N GLN A 14 -12.77 16.74 -14.21
CA GLN A 14 -12.37 17.66 -15.29
C GLN A 14 -12.95 19.07 -15.13
N LYS A 15 -14.14 19.18 -14.54
CA LYS A 15 -14.76 20.50 -14.23
C LYS A 15 -14.07 21.18 -13.06
N ASP A 16 -13.62 20.43 -12.08
CA ASP A 16 -12.93 20.96 -10.89
C ASP A 16 -11.46 21.31 -11.21
N SER A 17 -10.77 20.55 -12.05
CA SER A 17 -9.40 20.86 -12.53
C SER A 17 -9.34 22.15 -13.35
N LYS A 18 -10.40 22.50 -14.09
CA LYS A 18 -10.49 23.77 -14.82
C LYS A 18 -10.69 25.00 -13.92
N LYS A 19 -11.06 24.80 -12.65
CA LYS A 19 -11.18 25.89 -11.66
C LYS A 19 -9.91 26.13 -10.87
N SER A 20 -9.03 25.14 -10.73
CA SER A 20 -7.69 25.29 -10.13
C SER A 20 -6.71 25.67 -11.24
N ARG A 21 -6.32 26.95 -11.28
CA ARG A 21 -5.35 27.48 -12.24
C ARG A 21 -3.97 26.82 -12.06
N THR A 22 -3.67 25.80 -12.83
CA THR A 22 -2.31 25.41 -13.17
C THR A 22 -2.20 25.28 -14.69
N GLN A 23 -1.19 25.94 -15.23
CA GLN A 23 -0.95 26.14 -16.66
C GLN A 23 -0.28 24.92 -17.32
N ASP A 24 -0.78 23.72 -17.12
CA ASP A 24 -0.37 22.57 -17.94
C ASP A 24 -1.60 21.69 -18.16
N ASP A 25 -1.80 21.27 -19.41
CA ASP A 25 -2.90 20.44 -19.91
C ASP A 25 -2.87 18.98 -19.38
N GLU A 26 -2.17 18.68 -18.29
CA GLU A 26 -2.10 17.36 -17.69
C GLU A 26 -3.22 17.15 -16.65
N PHE A 27 -3.96 16.06 -16.82
CA PHE A 27 -5.03 15.65 -15.93
C PHE A 27 -4.49 15.38 -14.51
N ASP A 28 -4.94 16.16 -13.54
CA ASP A 28 -4.53 15.99 -12.14
C ASP A 28 -5.30 14.83 -11.48
N PHE A 29 -4.67 13.67 -11.41
CA PHE A 29 -5.23 12.48 -10.77
C PHE A 29 -5.41 12.62 -9.25
N SER A 30 -4.75 13.60 -8.60
CA SER A 30 -4.88 13.82 -7.15
C SER A 30 -6.29 14.22 -6.78
N VAL A 31 -6.98 14.96 -7.65
CA VAL A 31 -8.38 15.38 -7.47
C VAL A 31 -9.36 14.20 -7.34
N LEU A 32 -9.03 13.05 -7.94
CA LEU A 32 -9.83 11.82 -7.83
C LEU A 32 -9.63 11.09 -6.50
N VAL A 33 -8.48 11.31 -5.85
CA VAL A 33 -8.06 10.57 -4.66
C VAL A 33 -8.26 11.39 -3.39
N ASP A 34 -8.02 12.71 -3.45
CA ASP A 34 -8.10 13.60 -2.31
C ASP A 34 -9.55 13.85 -1.86
N GLY A 35 -9.91 13.26 -0.73
CA GLY A 35 -11.26 13.30 -0.18
C GLY A 35 -11.60 14.60 0.57
N LEU A 36 -10.59 15.30 1.10
CA LEU A 36 -10.77 16.49 1.92
C LEU A 36 -10.47 17.77 1.13
N VAL A 37 -11.29 18.80 1.32
CA VAL A 37 -11.08 20.12 0.70
C VAL A 37 -9.70 20.69 1.09
N SER A 38 -9.29 20.49 2.35
CA SER A 38 -7.99 20.94 2.86
C SER A 38 -6.79 20.20 2.23
N GLU A 39 -6.96 18.98 1.77
CA GLU A 39 -5.93 18.23 1.03
C GLU A 39 -5.72 18.81 -0.36
N ARG A 40 -6.82 19.12 -1.03
CA ARG A 40 -6.81 19.77 -2.36
C ARG A 40 -6.17 21.18 -2.31
N GLU A 41 -6.43 21.94 -1.24
CA GLU A 41 -5.86 23.29 -1.09
C GLU A 41 -4.36 23.27 -0.77
N GLN A 42 -3.88 22.25 -0.05
CA GLN A 42 -2.49 22.14 0.38
C GLN A 42 -1.64 21.23 -0.53
N GLY A 43 -2.25 20.46 -1.40
CA GLY A 43 -1.57 19.45 -2.24
C GLY A 43 -0.86 18.37 -1.41
N LEU A 44 -1.38 18.05 -0.23
CA LEU A 44 -0.79 17.11 0.72
C LEU A 44 -1.87 16.18 1.26
N THR A 45 -1.61 14.89 1.28
CA THR A 45 -2.44 13.91 2.01
C THR A 45 -2.32 14.17 3.52
N LEU A 46 -3.44 14.40 4.18
CA LEU A 46 -3.49 14.71 5.61
C LEU A 46 -3.92 13.49 6.44
N ASP A 47 -4.86 12.72 5.95
CA ASP A 47 -5.44 11.56 6.63
C ASP A 47 -5.29 10.29 5.78
N VAL A 48 -5.66 9.14 6.32
CA VAL A 48 -5.62 7.86 5.60
C VAL A 48 -6.84 7.74 4.70
N ALA A 49 -6.61 7.63 3.40
CA ALA A 49 -7.65 7.36 2.43
C ALA A 49 -7.62 5.87 2.03
N TYR A 50 -8.77 5.20 2.15
CA TYR A 50 -8.91 3.81 1.73
C TYR A 50 -9.56 3.72 0.36
N ARG A 51 -8.92 2.98 -0.56
CA ARG A 51 -9.43 2.70 -1.89
C ARG A 51 -9.50 1.19 -2.10
N PHE A 52 -10.51 0.77 -2.84
CA PHE A 52 -10.78 -0.65 -3.09
C PHE A 52 -10.72 -0.91 -4.58
N PHE A 53 -9.97 -1.92 -4.97
CA PHE A 53 -10.02 -2.43 -6.33
C PHE A 53 -9.84 -3.94 -6.35
N ALA A 54 -10.17 -4.56 -7.45
CA ALA A 54 -10.05 -5.99 -7.63
C ALA A 54 -9.52 -6.31 -9.03
N THR A 55 -8.73 -7.36 -9.10
CA THR A 55 -8.39 -8.04 -10.35
C THR A 55 -9.08 -9.41 -10.35
N GLU A 56 -8.97 -10.16 -11.42
CA GLU A 56 -9.47 -11.55 -11.45
C GLU A 56 -8.81 -12.44 -10.38
N ARG A 57 -7.60 -12.09 -9.94
CA ARG A 57 -6.79 -12.90 -9.01
C ARG A 57 -6.94 -12.49 -7.56
N ARG A 58 -7.07 -11.18 -7.28
CA ARG A 58 -6.99 -10.66 -5.91
C ARG A 58 -7.83 -9.39 -5.73
N ARG A 59 -8.37 -9.22 -4.52
CA ARG A 59 -8.99 -7.97 -4.08
C ARG A 59 -8.00 -7.20 -3.23
N PHE A 60 -7.96 -5.89 -3.43
CA PHE A 60 -7.02 -4.99 -2.77
C PHE A 60 -7.75 -3.91 -1.98
N ILE A 61 -7.21 -3.61 -0.83
CA ILE A 61 -7.51 -2.41 -0.05
C ILE A 61 -6.21 -1.60 -0.02
N VAL A 62 -6.21 -0.43 -0.64
CA VAL A 62 -5.08 0.48 -0.62
C VAL A 62 -5.33 1.53 0.44
N ALA A 63 -4.46 1.59 1.45
CA ALA A 63 -4.41 2.67 2.41
C ALA A 63 -3.40 3.72 1.90
N ASP A 64 -3.90 4.79 1.30
CA ASP A 64 -3.06 5.93 0.97
C ASP A 64 -2.77 6.73 2.23
N THR A 65 -1.50 6.93 2.53
CA THR A 65 -1.04 7.48 3.80
C THR A 65 -0.17 8.71 3.59
N PRO A 66 -0.25 9.70 4.50
CA PRO A 66 0.54 10.91 4.38
C PRO A 66 2.05 10.65 4.38
N GLY A 67 2.78 11.32 3.47
CA GLY A 67 4.24 11.27 3.42
C GLY A 67 4.92 12.27 4.36
N HIS A 68 4.22 13.34 4.77
CA HIS A 68 4.82 14.42 5.53
C HIS A 68 5.00 14.10 7.02
N GLN A 69 6.12 14.51 7.61
CA GLN A 69 6.50 14.21 9.00
C GLN A 69 5.40 14.55 10.03
N LYS A 70 4.70 15.65 9.84
CA LYS A 70 3.64 16.13 10.74
C LYS A 70 2.50 15.11 10.91
N TYR A 71 2.27 14.30 9.88
CA TYR A 71 1.16 13.34 9.82
C TYR A 71 1.61 11.88 9.98
N THR A 72 2.79 11.64 10.53
CA THR A 72 3.34 10.27 10.75
C THR A 72 2.36 9.39 11.55
N ARG A 73 1.55 9.95 12.46
CA ARG A 73 0.55 9.19 13.21
C ARG A 73 -0.50 8.55 12.29
N ASN A 74 -0.97 9.28 11.29
CA ASN A 74 -1.94 8.78 10.33
C ASN A 74 -1.31 7.70 9.43
N MET A 75 -0.04 7.90 9.03
CA MET A 75 0.73 6.84 8.34
C MET A 75 0.79 5.54 9.17
N VAL A 76 1.06 5.62 10.47
CA VAL A 76 1.05 4.44 11.38
C VAL A 76 -0.32 3.77 11.39
N THR A 77 -1.41 4.53 11.41
CA THR A 77 -2.77 3.99 11.38
C THR A 77 -3.02 3.16 10.12
N GLY A 78 -2.70 3.68 8.94
CA GLY A 78 -2.85 2.93 7.68
C GLY A 78 -1.94 1.71 7.61
N ALA A 79 -0.67 1.86 8.01
CA ALA A 79 0.30 0.76 7.99
C ALA A 79 -0.01 -0.37 8.98
N SER A 80 -0.71 -0.09 10.10
CA SER A 80 -0.98 -1.09 11.14
C SER A 80 -1.86 -2.26 10.68
N THR A 81 -2.60 -2.10 9.61
CA THR A 81 -3.47 -3.13 9.04
C THR A 81 -3.00 -3.65 7.67
N ALA A 82 -1.85 -3.17 7.20
CA ALA A 82 -1.34 -3.52 5.88
C ALA A 82 -0.54 -4.83 5.89
N ASP A 83 -0.75 -5.67 4.88
CA ASP A 83 0.03 -6.89 4.65
C ASP A 83 1.32 -6.60 3.88
N ILE A 84 1.32 -5.54 3.07
CA ILE A 84 2.42 -5.13 2.19
C ILE A 84 2.58 -3.63 2.30
N ALA A 85 3.81 -3.14 2.35
CA ALA A 85 4.09 -1.72 2.21
C ALA A 85 4.68 -1.41 0.84
N VAL A 86 4.17 -0.34 0.21
CA VAL A 86 4.76 0.24 -1.00
C VAL A 86 5.44 1.55 -0.59
N ILE A 87 6.77 1.54 -0.55
CA ILE A 87 7.59 2.69 -0.18
C ILE A 87 8.00 3.43 -1.45
N LEU A 88 7.48 4.64 -1.62
CA LEU A 88 7.79 5.49 -2.77
C LEU A 88 9.12 6.24 -2.57
N ILE A 89 9.98 6.18 -3.58
CA ILE A 89 11.24 6.93 -3.65
C ILE A 89 11.23 7.72 -4.96
N ASP A 90 11.42 9.03 -4.87
CA ASP A 90 11.67 9.85 -6.05
C ASP A 90 13.08 9.56 -6.57
N ALA A 91 13.17 9.08 -7.81
CA ALA A 91 14.45 8.68 -8.42
C ALA A 91 15.46 9.84 -8.48
N SER A 92 14.99 11.08 -8.60
CA SER A 92 15.85 12.27 -8.64
C SER A 92 16.42 12.65 -7.28
N GLN A 93 15.75 12.27 -6.17
CA GLN A 93 16.12 12.66 -4.81
C GLN A 93 16.76 11.51 -4.01
N GLY A 94 16.47 10.26 -4.40
CA GLY A 94 16.94 9.09 -3.67
C GLY A 94 16.28 8.91 -2.30
N ILE A 95 16.99 8.30 -1.35
CA ILE A 95 16.48 7.96 -0.03
C ILE A 95 16.54 9.17 0.92
N LEU A 96 15.36 9.63 1.29
CA LEU A 96 15.21 10.73 2.24
C LEU A 96 15.02 10.23 3.69
N THR A 97 15.10 11.15 4.65
CA THR A 97 14.85 10.86 6.07
C THR A 97 13.45 10.25 6.29
N GLN A 98 12.45 10.72 5.55
CA GLN A 98 11.09 10.18 5.65
C GLN A 98 10.98 8.76 5.10
N THR A 99 11.66 8.43 4.01
CA THR A 99 11.76 7.05 3.48
C THR A 99 12.27 6.10 4.55
N ARG A 100 13.36 6.48 5.23
CA ARG A 100 13.95 5.68 6.33
C ARG A 100 12.97 5.53 7.50
N ARG A 101 12.33 6.62 7.91
CA ARG A 101 11.36 6.62 9.02
C ARG A 101 10.17 5.72 8.72
N HIS A 102 9.56 5.84 7.55
CA HIS A 102 8.40 5.03 7.16
C HIS A 102 8.77 3.54 7.05
N SER A 103 9.93 3.22 6.51
CA SER A 103 10.43 1.84 6.45
C SER A 103 10.65 1.24 7.85
N MET A 104 11.23 2.02 8.79
CA MET A 104 11.37 1.58 10.18
C MET A 104 10.00 1.30 10.83
N ILE A 105 9.03 2.20 10.64
CA ILE A 105 7.68 2.03 11.18
C ILE A 105 7.04 0.76 10.61
N CYS A 106 7.09 0.55 9.30
CA CYS A 106 6.57 -0.67 8.66
C CYS A 106 7.21 -1.93 9.24
N SER A 107 8.52 -1.93 9.44
CA SER A 107 9.25 -3.05 10.07
C SER A 107 8.83 -3.28 11.52
N MET A 108 8.63 -2.21 12.31
CA MET A 108 8.16 -2.29 13.71
C MET A 108 6.73 -2.80 13.81
N LEU A 109 5.87 -2.47 12.86
CA LEU A 109 4.49 -2.95 12.77
C LEU A 109 4.40 -4.40 12.27
N GLY A 110 5.52 -5.01 11.87
CA GLY A 110 5.57 -6.41 11.48
C GLY A 110 5.25 -6.67 10.01
N ILE A 111 5.20 -5.63 9.18
CA ILE A 111 5.07 -5.81 7.72
C ILE A 111 6.31 -6.52 7.20
N LYS A 112 6.10 -7.63 6.48
CA LYS A 112 7.16 -8.51 6.00
C LYS A 112 7.55 -8.28 4.55
N ASN A 113 6.57 -7.92 3.73
CA ASN A 113 6.73 -7.73 2.29
C ASN A 113 6.75 -6.23 1.96
N VAL A 114 7.80 -5.79 1.32
CA VAL A 114 7.99 -4.38 0.96
C VAL A 114 8.30 -4.24 -0.51
N VAL A 115 7.55 -3.38 -1.18
CA VAL A 115 7.89 -2.87 -2.52
C VAL A 115 8.57 -1.53 -2.36
N VAL A 116 9.76 -1.39 -2.90
CA VAL A 116 10.46 -0.12 -3.05
C VAL A 116 10.18 0.40 -4.45
N ALA A 117 9.21 1.29 -4.55
CA ALA A 117 8.79 1.88 -5.81
C ALA A 117 9.66 3.11 -6.13
N ILE A 118 10.67 2.93 -6.98
CA ILE A 118 11.54 4.01 -7.44
C ILE A 118 10.84 4.72 -8.57
N ASN A 119 10.11 5.78 -8.21
CA ASN A 119 9.19 6.51 -9.07
C ASN A 119 9.84 7.71 -9.74
N LYS A 120 9.17 8.26 -10.74
CA LYS A 120 9.60 9.39 -11.56
C LYS A 120 10.85 9.09 -12.39
N MET A 121 10.97 7.85 -12.85
CA MET A 121 12.06 7.45 -13.76
C MET A 121 12.07 8.24 -15.05
N ASP A 122 10.92 8.74 -15.49
CA ASP A 122 10.76 9.64 -16.63
C ASP A 122 11.52 10.97 -16.50
N LEU A 123 11.71 11.47 -15.27
CA LEU A 123 12.46 12.73 -15.03
C LEU A 123 13.98 12.54 -15.11
N ILE A 124 14.45 11.31 -15.14
CA ILE A 124 15.88 10.98 -15.16
C ILE A 124 16.26 10.13 -16.36
N ASP A 125 15.47 10.22 -17.43
CA ASP A 125 15.68 9.51 -18.70
C ASP A 125 15.80 7.98 -18.53
N TYR A 126 15.07 7.41 -17.55
CA TYR A 126 14.99 5.97 -17.26
C TYR A 126 16.35 5.29 -17.03
N ARG A 127 17.34 6.02 -16.49
CA ARG A 127 18.71 5.53 -16.31
C ARG A 127 18.81 4.46 -15.22
N GLU A 128 19.37 3.31 -15.62
CA GLU A 128 19.60 2.15 -14.76
C GLU A 128 20.50 2.48 -13.56
N GLU A 129 21.58 3.26 -13.77
CA GLU A 129 22.53 3.57 -12.70
C GLU A 129 21.90 4.36 -11.54
N VAL A 130 20.84 5.14 -11.82
CA VAL A 130 20.13 5.87 -10.77
C VAL A 130 19.25 4.92 -9.97
N PHE A 131 18.59 3.97 -10.64
CA PHE A 131 17.84 2.90 -9.99
C PHE A 131 18.76 2.04 -9.09
N ASP A 132 19.89 1.57 -9.61
CA ASP A 132 20.85 0.73 -8.89
C ASP A 132 21.41 1.42 -7.65
N ARG A 133 21.71 2.72 -7.76
CA ARG A 133 22.14 3.52 -6.61
C ARG A 133 21.07 3.59 -5.54
N ALA A 134 19.84 3.96 -5.91
CA ALA A 134 18.74 4.05 -4.97
C ALA A 134 18.44 2.69 -4.31
N LEU A 135 18.50 1.60 -5.07
CA LEU A 135 18.34 0.24 -4.57
C LEU A 135 19.44 -0.13 -3.57
N SER A 136 20.71 0.11 -3.92
CA SER A 136 21.87 -0.18 -3.06
C SER A 136 21.80 0.58 -1.74
N ASP A 137 21.45 1.87 -1.80
CA ASP A 137 21.28 2.72 -0.62
C ASP A 137 20.15 2.21 0.28
N PHE A 138 19.02 1.79 -0.33
CA PHE A 138 17.91 1.21 0.41
C PHE A 138 18.28 -0.12 1.05
N GLN A 139 18.92 -1.01 0.33
CA GLN A 139 19.32 -2.33 0.84
C GLN A 139 20.30 -2.20 2.00
N SER A 140 21.27 -1.30 1.90
CA SER A 140 22.23 -1.01 2.97
C SER A 140 21.53 -0.56 4.25
N PHE A 141 20.54 0.32 4.13
CA PHE A 141 19.72 0.78 5.25
C PHE A 141 18.80 -0.33 5.77
N ALA A 142 18.12 -1.04 4.88
CA ALA A 142 17.09 -2.03 5.20
C ALA A 142 17.66 -3.33 5.79
N SER A 143 18.97 -3.57 5.67
CA SER A 143 19.66 -4.75 6.23
C SER A 143 19.46 -4.92 7.74
N ALA A 144 19.24 -3.81 8.47
CA ALA A 144 18.93 -3.80 9.89
C ALA A 144 17.43 -3.97 10.21
N LEU A 145 16.57 -3.98 9.20
CA LEU A 145 15.12 -4.08 9.35
C LEU A 145 14.67 -5.54 9.19
N ARG A 146 13.46 -5.84 9.72
CA ARG A 146 12.93 -7.22 9.77
C ARG A 146 11.98 -7.51 8.60
N PHE A 147 12.37 -7.16 7.39
CA PHE A 147 11.64 -7.52 6.19
C PHE A 147 12.06 -8.92 5.73
N ASP A 148 11.08 -9.73 5.29
CA ASP A 148 11.33 -11.06 4.73
C ASP A 148 11.55 -10.95 3.22
N GLN A 149 10.83 -10.03 2.57
CA GLN A 149 10.97 -9.77 1.14
C GLN A 149 10.99 -8.26 0.86
N VAL A 150 12.01 -7.83 0.13
CA VAL A 150 12.11 -6.47 -0.41
C VAL A 150 12.31 -6.57 -1.90
N ILE A 151 11.41 -5.99 -2.67
CA ILE A 151 11.52 -5.89 -4.11
C ILE A 151 11.56 -4.43 -4.55
N ALA A 152 12.50 -4.08 -5.42
CA ALA A 152 12.56 -2.75 -6.00
C ALA A 152 11.96 -2.77 -7.42
N ILE A 153 11.13 -1.79 -7.71
CA ILE A 153 10.48 -1.63 -9.01
C ILE A 153 10.72 -0.20 -9.50
N PRO A 154 11.46 -0.03 -10.62
CA PRO A 154 11.58 1.26 -11.27
C PRO A 154 10.27 1.57 -12.00
N MET A 155 9.73 2.77 -11.80
CA MET A 155 8.44 3.12 -12.41
C MET A 155 8.32 4.60 -12.74
N SER A 156 7.36 4.90 -13.61
CA SER A 156 6.78 6.23 -13.72
C SER A 156 5.27 6.11 -13.51
N ALA A 157 4.80 6.58 -12.35
CA ALA A 157 3.37 6.56 -12.05
C ALA A 157 2.59 7.44 -13.05
N LEU A 158 3.18 8.56 -13.49
CA LEU A 158 2.57 9.47 -14.45
C LEU A 158 2.40 8.83 -15.84
N LYS A 159 3.41 8.09 -16.31
CA LYS A 159 3.39 7.46 -17.65
C LYS A 159 2.83 6.03 -17.61
N GLY A 160 2.59 5.45 -16.43
CA GLY A 160 2.10 4.08 -16.25
C GLY A 160 3.19 3.00 -16.40
N ASP A 161 4.46 3.40 -16.47
CA ASP A 161 5.58 2.48 -16.68
C ASP A 161 5.77 1.54 -15.50
N ASN A 162 5.81 0.24 -15.74
CA ASN A 162 5.97 -0.84 -14.76
C ASN A 162 4.90 -0.86 -13.64
N ILE A 163 3.76 -0.23 -13.86
CA ILE A 163 2.60 -0.33 -12.95
C ILE A 163 1.81 -1.61 -13.25
N ILE A 164 1.20 -1.67 -14.44
CA ILE A 164 0.41 -2.82 -14.92
C ILE A 164 1.19 -3.58 -16.00
N ALA A 165 1.70 -2.86 -16.99
CA ALA A 165 2.49 -3.40 -18.08
C ALA A 165 3.97 -3.03 -17.92
N ARG A 166 4.85 -3.85 -18.49
CA ARG A 166 6.28 -3.55 -18.55
C ARG A 166 6.54 -2.33 -19.42
N SER A 167 7.44 -1.46 -18.96
CA SER A 167 7.89 -0.31 -19.72
C SER A 167 8.78 -0.70 -20.89
N SER A 168 8.56 -0.10 -22.04
CA SER A 168 9.49 -0.18 -23.18
C SER A 168 10.75 0.67 -23.00
N CYS A 169 10.72 1.65 -22.10
CA CYS A 169 11.83 2.55 -21.81
C CYS A 169 12.85 1.95 -20.82
N MET A 170 12.47 0.90 -20.07
CA MET A 170 13.30 0.24 -19.07
C MET A 170 13.52 -1.24 -19.44
N GLN A 171 14.05 -1.51 -20.62
CA GLN A 171 14.30 -2.88 -21.11
C GLN A 171 15.36 -3.63 -20.27
N TRP A 172 16.18 -2.91 -19.51
CA TRP A 172 17.17 -3.45 -18.59
C TRP A 172 16.52 -4.05 -17.31
N TYR A 173 15.25 -3.72 -17.03
CA TYR A 173 14.56 -4.22 -15.86
C TYR A 173 13.78 -5.50 -16.19
N ASP A 174 14.22 -6.62 -15.61
CA ASP A 174 13.59 -7.94 -15.79
C ASP A 174 12.62 -8.34 -14.69
N GLY A 175 12.45 -7.50 -13.66
CA GLY A 175 11.55 -7.75 -12.53
C GLY A 175 10.06 -7.68 -12.89
N PRO A 176 9.18 -7.95 -11.92
CA PRO A 176 7.74 -7.85 -12.10
C PRO A 176 7.27 -6.39 -12.18
N THR A 177 6.09 -6.18 -12.74
CA THR A 177 5.36 -4.91 -12.57
C THR A 177 4.80 -4.81 -11.16
N LEU A 178 4.41 -3.61 -10.73
CA LEU A 178 3.82 -3.40 -9.41
C LEU A 178 2.58 -4.28 -9.20
N LEU A 179 1.62 -4.25 -10.13
CA LEU A 179 0.42 -5.05 -10.04
C LEU A 179 0.74 -6.55 -10.09
N GLY A 180 1.63 -6.97 -11.00
CA GLY A 180 2.05 -8.37 -11.11
C GLY A 180 2.66 -8.91 -9.80
N PHE A 181 3.47 -8.12 -9.10
CA PHE A 181 3.98 -8.49 -7.79
C PHE A 181 2.85 -8.57 -6.75
N LEU A 182 2.00 -7.55 -6.67
CA LEU A 182 0.91 -7.49 -5.69
C LEU A 182 -0.09 -8.65 -5.87
N GLU A 183 -0.31 -9.13 -7.09
CA GLU A 183 -1.17 -10.29 -7.36
C GLU A 183 -0.55 -11.63 -6.93
N THR A 184 0.76 -11.74 -6.96
CA THR A 184 1.47 -13.03 -6.80
C THR A 184 2.15 -13.20 -5.45
N VAL A 185 2.45 -12.13 -4.73
CA VAL A 185 3.11 -12.21 -3.42
C VAL A 185 2.28 -13.01 -2.43
N ASP A 186 2.93 -13.94 -1.73
CA ASP A 186 2.28 -14.73 -0.69
C ASP A 186 2.29 -13.97 0.65
N ILE A 187 1.11 -13.53 1.07
CA ILE A 187 0.90 -12.86 2.35
C ILE A 187 0.47 -13.81 3.47
N ARG A 188 0.22 -15.09 3.17
CA ARG A 188 -0.37 -16.06 4.10
C ARG A 188 0.65 -17.02 4.71
N ALA A 189 1.81 -17.20 4.11
CA ALA A 189 2.74 -18.26 4.46
C ALA A 189 3.22 -18.23 5.92
N ALA A 190 3.26 -17.07 6.56
CA ALA A 190 3.76 -16.92 7.93
C ALA A 190 2.74 -17.24 9.04
N ARG A 191 1.43 -17.32 8.74
CA ARG A 191 0.38 -17.37 9.78
C ARG A 191 -0.38 -18.71 9.87
N ASN A 192 -0.30 -19.56 8.87
CA ASN A 192 -1.14 -20.76 8.79
C ASN A 192 -0.70 -21.94 9.68
N ASN A 193 0.55 -21.97 10.10
CA ASN A 193 1.09 -23.10 10.91
C ASN A 193 1.07 -22.83 12.42
N ASP A 194 0.67 -21.64 12.85
CA ASP A 194 0.59 -21.29 14.26
C ASP A 194 -0.72 -21.81 14.90
N PRO A 195 -0.76 -21.97 16.22
CA PRO A 195 -2.00 -22.22 16.94
C PRO A 195 -3.03 -21.11 16.69
N LEU A 196 -4.32 -21.49 16.62
CA LEU A 196 -5.41 -20.51 16.43
C LEU A 196 -5.32 -19.37 17.42
N ARG A 197 -5.27 -18.14 16.90
CA ARG A 197 -5.40 -16.89 17.65
C ARG A 197 -6.51 -16.06 17.03
N PHE A 198 -7.59 -15.89 17.80
CA PHE A 198 -8.79 -15.18 17.36
C PHE A 198 -9.19 -14.16 18.44
N PRO A 199 -8.69 -12.91 18.37
CA PRO A 199 -9.15 -11.84 19.25
C PRO A 199 -10.65 -11.59 19.05
N ILE A 200 -11.43 -11.69 20.13
CA ILE A 200 -12.85 -11.41 20.09
C ILE A 200 -13.03 -9.89 20.11
N GLN A 201 -13.58 -9.34 19.04
CA GLN A 201 -13.83 -7.90 18.86
C GLN A 201 -15.29 -7.55 19.13
N TRP A 202 -16.21 -8.49 18.88
CA TRP A 202 -17.64 -8.26 19.03
C TRP A 202 -18.36 -9.52 19.48
N VAL A 203 -19.32 -9.38 20.38
CA VAL A 203 -20.24 -10.46 20.78
C VAL A 203 -21.62 -10.13 20.23
N ASN A 204 -22.10 -10.97 19.32
CA ASN A 204 -23.42 -10.83 18.70
C ASN A 204 -24.42 -11.75 19.42
N HIS A 205 -25.45 -11.16 20.00
CA HIS A 205 -26.48 -11.86 20.73
C HIS A 205 -27.87 -11.22 20.42
N PRO A 206 -28.36 -11.37 19.20
CA PRO A 206 -29.60 -10.72 18.76
C PRO A 206 -30.86 -11.31 19.42
N ASN A 207 -30.81 -12.57 19.87
CA ASN A 207 -31.90 -13.27 20.55
C ASN A 207 -31.35 -14.38 21.45
N SER A 208 -32.23 -15.06 22.20
CA SER A 208 -31.85 -16.14 23.13
C SER A 208 -31.18 -17.35 22.45
N ASP A 209 -31.47 -17.57 21.17
CA ASP A 209 -31.12 -18.78 20.45
C ASP A 209 -29.81 -18.68 19.66
N PHE A 210 -29.30 -17.47 19.52
CA PHE A 210 -28.05 -17.22 18.82
C PHE A 210 -27.04 -16.45 19.67
N LYS A 211 -25.84 -17.01 19.79
CA LYS A 211 -24.68 -16.34 20.40
C LYS A 211 -23.47 -16.52 19.51
N GLY A 212 -23.08 -15.45 18.85
CA GLY A 212 -21.92 -15.40 17.97
C GLY A 212 -20.80 -14.51 18.51
N ILE A 213 -19.59 -14.83 18.15
CA ILE A 213 -18.42 -13.98 18.39
C ILE A 213 -17.81 -13.63 17.04
N SER A 214 -17.38 -12.38 16.89
CA SER A 214 -16.78 -11.87 15.66
C SER A 214 -15.40 -11.29 15.95
N GLY A 215 -14.50 -11.39 14.96
CA GLY A 215 -13.14 -10.89 15.03
C GLY A 215 -12.36 -11.32 13.81
N THR A 216 -11.06 -11.07 13.82
CA THR A 216 -10.12 -11.48 12.76
C THR A 216 -9.26 -12.64 13.27
N ILE A 217 -9.07 -13.69 12.46
CA ILE A 217 -8.10 -14.75 12.77
C ILE A 217 -6.70 -14.20 12.54
N GLU A 218 -5.96 -13.96 13.63
CA GLU A 218 -4.60 -13.42 13.58
C GLU A 218 -3.55 -14.51 13.29
N ALA A 219 -3.82 -15.75 13.69
CA ALA A 219 -2.95 -16.88 13.41
C ALA A 219 -3.72 -18.20 13.43
N GLY A 220 -3.20 -19.19 12.71
CA GLY A 220 -3.80 -20.51 12.60
C GLY A 220 -5.07 -20.57 11.76
N THR A 221 -5.83 -21.62 11.90
CA THR A 221 -7.08 -21.87 11.16
C THR A 221 -8.19 -22.29 12.11
N ALA A 222 -9.43 -21.96 11.75
CA ALA A 222 -10.63 -22.40 12.47
C ALA A 222 -11.47 -23.30 11.57
N SER A 223 -11.93 -24.41 12.09
CA SER A 223 -12.80 -25.36 11.39
C SER A 223 -14.07 -25.65 12.21
N VAL A 224 -15.15 -25.97 11.50
CA VAL A 224 -16.39 -26.38 12.15
C VAL A 224 -16.17 -27.66 12.97
N GLY A 225 -16.62 -27.64 14.23
CA GLY A 225 -16.44 -28.78 15.16
C GLY A 225 -15.08 -28.81 15.88
N GLN A 226 -14.18 -27.89 15.62
CA GLN A 226 -12.91 -27.79 16.33
C GLN A 226 -13.12 -27.33 17.78
N THR A 227 -12.45 -28.02 18.72
CA THR A 227 -12.40 -27.58 20.11
C THR A 227 -11.50 -26.36 20.24
N ILE A 228 -12.03 -25.29 20.84
CA ILE A 228 -11.28 -24.05 21.07
C ILE A 228 -11.23 -23.74 22.57
N ARG A 229 -10.22 -22.98 22.99
CA ARG A 229 -10.10 -22.46 24.36
C ARG A 229 -10.36 -20.97 24.36
N ILE A 230 -11.31 -20.53 25.21
CA ILE A 230 -11.63 -19.10 25.37
C ILE A 230 -10.83 -18.56 26.56
N LEU A 231 -10.01 -17.54 26.31
CA LEU A 231 -9.24 -16.85 27.34
C LEU A 231 -9.93 -15.53 27.72
N PRO A 232 -9.79 -15.06 28.96
CA PRO A 232 -9.02 -15.63 30.08
C PRO A 232 -9.78 -16.70 30.87
N SER A 233 -11.02 -17.01 30.54
CA SER A 233 -11.89 -17.89 31.30
C SER A 233 -11.46 -19.36 31.30
N ASN A 234 -10.56 -19.80 30.43
CA ASN A 234 -10.11 -21.18 30.22
C ASN A 234 -11.25 -22.21 30.00
N LYS A 235 -12.37 -21.75 29.42
CA LYS A 235 -13.49 -22.59 29.00
C LYS A 235 -13.26 -23.17 27.60
#